data_e9b5aad3988ff6237a8cc5630b9bd85a
#
_entry.id   e9b5aad3988ff6237a8cc5630b9bd85a
#
_cell.length_a   1.000
_cell.length_b   1.000
_cell.length_c   1.000
_cell.angle_alpha   90.00
_cell.angle_beta   90.00
_cell.angle_gamma   90.00
#
_symmetry.space_group_name_H-M   'P 1'
#
loop_
_entity.id
_entity.type
_entity.pdbx_description
1 polymer ?
#
loop_
_entity_poly.entity_id
_entity_poly.type
_entity_poly.pdbx_seq_one_letter_code
_entity_poly.pdbx_strand_id
1 'polypeptide(L)'
;EFGEISGLDLNLPKTIVIPLWHERKIEEIKKEAATTNNSWEPVSFSYKGTYLGFAVGPQKADSSWDKATKKFGERACLWATQRQGLHIGVSAYNTFAMSVMGFLAQLENPPKLALAAETTALRKSTPGPGQWIIPEDCWFLKEQLGQTKSFVSLRF
;
A
#
# COMPACT_ATOMS: atom_id res chain seq x y z
N GLU A 1 23.61 25.28 8.68
CA GLU A 1 23.07 26.25 7.72
C GLU A 1 21.58 26.03 7.41
N PHE A 2 21.12 24.80 7.00
CA PHE A 2 19.70 24.60 6.67
C PHE A 2 18.80 24.75 7.91
N GLY A 3 19.16 24.18 9.04
CA GLY A 3 18.41 24.31 10.30
C GLY A 3 18.34 25.74 10.81
N GLU A 4 19.43 26.49 10.71
CA GLU A 4 19.50 27.90 11.10
C GLU A 4 18.55 28.79 10.28
N ILE A 5 18.38 28.47 8.97
CA ILE A 5 17.53 29.26 8.07
C ILE A 5 16.07 28.81 8.17
N SER A 6 15.82 27.50 8.24
CA SER A 6 14.48 26.92 8.19
C SER A 6 13.83 26.72 9.56
N GLY A 7 14.61 26.74 10.65
CA GLY A 7 14.16 26.35 11.98
C GLY A 7 13.81 24.86 12.11
N LEU A 8 14.22 24.04 11.15
CA LEU A 8 13.92 22.59 11.11
C LEU A 8 15.19 21.80 11.44
N ASP A 9 15.18 21.12 12.56
CA ASP A 9 16.26 20.22 12.96
C ASP A 9 15.97 18.76 12.59
N LEU A 10 17.02 18.03 12.18
CA LEU A 10 16.94 16.62 11.87
C LEU A 10 16.72 15.82 13.16
N ASN A 11 15.63 15.03 13.20
CA ASN A 11 15.37 14.12 14.30
C ASN A 11 16.21 12.84 14.14
N LEU A 12 17.44 12.86 14.63
CA LEU A 12 18.40 11.77 14.48
C LEU A 12 17.88 10.42 14.99
N PRO A 13 17.21 10.31 16.17
CA PRO A 13 16.65 9.05 16.65
C PRO A 13 15.57 8.45 15.74
N LYS A 14 14.88 9.27 14.94
CA LYS A 14 13.87 8.81 13.97
C LYS A 14 14.43 8.67 12.55
N THR A 15 15.66 9.05 12.33
CA THR A 15 16.32 8.98 11.03
C THR A 15 16.81 7.55 10.77
N ILE A 16 16.48 7.01 9.60
CA ILE A 16 16.93 5.71 9.14
C ILE A 16 17.75 5.91 7.87
N VAL A 17 18.98 5.44 7.87
CA VAL A 17 19.84 5.39 6.68
C VAL A 17 19.68 4.03 6.01
N ILE A 18 19.32 4.05 4.74
CA ILE A 18 19.08 2.86 3.94
C ILE A 18 20.11 2.84 2.81
N PRO A 19 21.10 1.93 2.83
CA PRO A 19 22.01 1.75 1.70
C PRO A 19 21.24 1.17 0.51
N LEU A 20 21.33 1.81 -0.65
CA LEU A 20 20.64 1.38 -1.86
C LEU A 20 21.43 0.32 -2.68
N TRP A 21 22.61 -0.05 -2.23
CA TRP A 21 23.48 -1.04 -2.85
C TRP A 21 23.69 -2.24 -1.94
N HIS A 22 23.87 -3.40 -2.52
CA HIS A 22 24.01 -4.67 -1.78
C HIS A 22 25.46 -5.02 -1.38
N GLU A 23 26.43 -4.33 -1.93
CA GLU A 23 27.84 -4.71 -1.85
C GLU A 23 28.50 -4.39 -0.50
N ARG A 24 27.96 -3.43 0.27
CA ARG A 24 28.52 -3.04 1.57
C ARG A 24 27.67 -3.52 2.73
N LYS A 25 28.33 -4.04 3.76
CA LYS A 25 27.66 -4.40 5.02
C LYS A 25 27.31 -3.15 5.80
N ILE A 26 26.15 -3.13 6.43
CA ILE A 26 25.68 -2.02 7.29
C ILE A 26 26.70 -1.65 8.36
N GLU A 27 27.42 -2.65 8.90
CA GLU A 27 28.44 -2.45 9.92
C GLU A 27 29.64 -1.62 9.44
N GLU A 28 30.03 -1.77 8.19
CA GLU A 28 31.10 -0.97 7.57
C GLU A 28 30.65 0.48 7.39
N ILE A 29 29.41 0.69 6.93
CA ILE A 29 28.84 2.02 6.75
C ILE A 29 28.68 2.73 8.10
N LYS A 30 28.26 2.00 9.14
CA LYS A 30 28.20 2.53 10.51
C LYS A 30 29.55 2.99 11.02
N LYS A 31 30.61 2.21 10.80
CA LYS A 31 31.97 2.56 11.20
C LYS A 31 32.46 3.81 10.47
N GLU A 32 32.24 3.88 9.15
CA GLU A 32 32.59 5.06 8.35
C GLU A 32 31.83 6.31 8.83
N ALA A 33 30.54 6.19 9.11
CA ALA A 33 29.70 7.29 9.60
C ALA A 33 30.16 7.77 10.98
N ALA A 34 30.51 6.88 11.90
CA ALA A 34 31.01 7.20 13.23
C ALA A 34 32.40 7.90 13.20
N THR A 35 33.26 7.51 12.24
CA THR A 35 34.57 8.16 12.07
C THR A 35 34.45 9.53 11.45
N THR A 36 33.45 9.77 10.60
CA THR A 36 33.28 11.05 9.89
C THR A 36 32.53 12.08 10.75
N ASN A 37 31.56 11.65 11.56
CA ASN A 37 30.76 12.57 12.36
C ASN A 37 30.13 11.86 13.56
N ASN A 38 30.62 12.16 14.77
CA ASN A 38 30.18 11.55 16.03
C ASN A 38 28.71 11.85 16.38
N SER A 39 28.09 12.85 15.71
CA SER A 39 26.68 13.20 15.91
C SER A 39 25.68 12.20 15.33
N TRP A 40 26.13 11.22 14.55
CA TRP A 40 25.28 10.21 13.90
C TRP A 40 25.07 8.95 14.74
N GLU A 41 25.59 8.90 15.96
CA GLU A 41 25.44 7.76 16.87
C GLU A 41 23.95 7.32 17.06
N PRO A 42 22.97 8.24 17.21
CA PRO A 42 21.58 7.85 17.38
C PRO A 42 20.85 7.45 16.08
N VAL A 43 21.50 7.52 14.91
CA VAL A 43 20.89 7.18 13.62
C VAL A 43 20.81 5.67 13.41
N SER A 44 19.63 5.18 13.01
CA SER A 44 19.43 3.78 12.69
C SER A 44 19.85 3.46 11.27
N PHE A 45 20.53 2.32 11.08
CA PHE A 45 20.92 1.80 9.76
C PHE A 45 20.15 0.51 9.49
N SER A 46 19.48 0.42 8.35
CA SER A 46 18.69 -0.74 7.98
C SER A 46 18.65 -0.91 6.45
N TYR A 47 18.51 -2.15 5.95
CA TYR A 47 18.27 -2.42 4.54
C TYR A 47 16.81 -2.19 4.12
N LYS A 48 15.94 -1.86 5.06
CA LYS A 48 14.53 -1.59 4.85
C LYS A 48 14.06 -0.52 5.82
N GLY A 49 13.30 0.44 5.30
CA GLY A 49 12.59 1.45 6.09
C GLY A 49 11.17 1.66 5.57
N THR A 50 10.36 2.36 6.34
CA THR A 50 8.99 2.71 5.92
C THR A 50 8.87 4.22 5.82
N TYR A 51 8.45 4.71 4.65
CA TYR A 51 8.20 6.11 4.39
C TYR A 51 6.76 6.29 3.90
N LEU A 52 5.95 7.07 4.62
CA LEU A 52 4.52 7.28 4.32
C LEU A 52 3.71 6.00 4.08
N GLY A 53 4.04 4.93 4.81
CA GLY A 53 3.38 3.62 4.63
C GLY A 53 3.96 2.74 3.53
N PHE A 54 4.92 3.24 2.78
CA PHE A 54 5.62 2.54 1.71
C PHE A 54 6.98 2.02 2.18
N ALA A 55 7.29 0.77 1.88
CA ALA A 55 8.58 0.20 2.22
C ALA A 55 9.64 0.59 1.19
N VAL A 56 10.78 1.09 1.67
CA VAL A 56 11.92 1.50 0.85
C VAL A 56 13.14 0.65 1.24
N GLY A 57 13.96 0.33 0.26
CA GLY A 57 15.23 -0.36 0.47
C GLY A 57 15.33 -1.68 -0.27
N PRO A 58 16.54 -2.25 -0.38
CA PRO A 58 16.79 -3.47 -1.17
C PRO A 58 16.08 -4.72 -0.61
N GLN A 59 15.78 -4.76 0.68
CA GLN A 59 15.08 -5.88 1.33
C GLN A 59 13.59 -5.64 1.56
N LYS A 60 12.97 -4.71 0.81
CA LYS A 60 11.55 -4.39 1.01
C LYS A 60 10.60 -5.53 0.59
N ALA A 61 10.96 -6.33 -0.44
CA ALA A 61 10.07 -7.32 -1.08
C ALA A 61 8.65 -6.72 -1.28
N ASP A 62 7.59 -7.52 -1.10
CA ASP A 62 6.20 -7.06 -1.21
C ASP A 62 5.63 -6.46 0.10
N SER A 63 6.49 -6.17 1.07
CA SER A 63 6.06 -5.79 2.42
C SER A 63 5.27 -4.49 2.52
N SER A 64 5.31 -3.62 1.50
CA SER A 64 4.44 -2.46 1.39
C SER A 64 2.96 -2.87 1.31
N TRP A 65 2.70 -4.00 0.65
CA TRP A 65 1.35 -4.49 0.37
C TRP A 65 0.71 -5.26 1.53
N ASP A 66 1.49 -5.82 2.47
CA ASP A 66 0.96 -6.69 3.53
C ASP A 66 -0.12 -6.01 4.36
N LYS A 67 0.19 -4.83 4.92
CA LYS A 67 -0.77 -4.06 5.73
C LYS A 67 -1.95 -3.54 4.91
N ALA A 68 -1.67 -3.08 3.69
CA ALA A 68 -2.70 -2.53 2.82
C ALA A 68 -3.68 -3.62 2.37
N THR A 69 -3.18 -4.78 1.95
CA THR A 69 -4.00 -5.93 1.53
C THR A 69 -4.87 -6.45 2.68
N LYS A 70 -4.33 -6.57 3.89
CA LYS A 70 -5.10 -6.95 5.07
C LYS A 70 -6.22 -5.95 5.35
N LYS A 71 -5.89 -4.66 5.44
CA LYS A 71 -6.86 -3.58 5.72
C LYS A 71 -7.92 -3.46 4.63
N PHE A 72 -7.53 -3.64 3.36
CA PHE A 72 -8.46 -3.71 2.24
C PHE A 72 -9.46 -4.86 2.40
N GLY A 73 -8.99 -6.07 2.68
CA GLY A 73 -9.85 -7.24 2.88
C GLY A 73 -10.84 -7.08 4.04
N GLU A 74 -10.39 -6.52 5.16
CA GLU A 74 -11.24 -6.21 6.32
C GLU A 74 -12.33 -5.19 5.96
N ARG A 75 -12.00 -4.12 5.27
CA ARG A 75 -12.95 -3.09 4.85
C ARG A 75 -13.92 -3.60 3.80
N ALA A 76 -13.43 -4.31 2.78
CA ALA A 76 -14.30 -4.91 1.77
C ALA A 76 -15.29 -5.90 2.39
N CYS A 77 -14.86 -6.72 3.34
CA CYS A 77 -15.72 -7.63 4.07
C CYS A 77 -16.78 -6.88 4.89
N LEU A 78 -16.38 -5.85 5.63
CA LEU A 78 -17.28 -5.02 6.42
C LEU A 78 -18.40 -4.43 5.55
N TRP A 79 -18.06 -3.84 4.42
CA TRP A 79 -19.05 -3.24 3.53
C TRP A 79 -19.92 -4.29 2.83
N ALA A 80 -19.37 -5.44 2.44
CA ALA A 80 -20.12 -6.54 1.85
C ALA A 80 -21.19 -7.10 2.80
N THR A 81 -20.94 -7.12 4.12
CA THR A 81 -21.91 -7.61 5.11
C THR A 81 -23.13 -6.71 5.27
N GLN A 82 -23.03 -5.43 4.89
CA GLN A 82 -24.16 -4.49 4.99
C GLN A 82 -25.28 -4.75 3.97
N ARG A 83 -25.05 -5.57 2.93
CA ARG A 83 -26.04 -5.94 1.92
C ARG A 83 -26.81 -4.77 1.29
N GLN A 84 -26.13 -3.67 1.04
CA GLN A 84 -26.73 -2.38 0.59
C GLN A 84 -27.12 -2.37 -0.90
N GLY A 85 -27.02 -3.50 -1.60
CA GLY A 85 -27.23 -3.58 -3.05
C GLY A 85 -26.02 -3.08 -3.86
N LEU A 86 -26.06 -3.39 -5.17
CA LEU A 86 -24.91 -3.18 -6.05
C LEU A 86 -24.49 -1.70 -6.16
N HIS A 87 -25.44 -0.82 -6.35
CA HIS A 87 -25.19 0.63 -6.55
C HIS A 87 -24.41 1.28 -5.39
N ILE A 88 -24.87 1.04 -4.15
CA ILE A 88 -24.21 1.56 -2.95
C ILE A 88 -22.92 0.77 -2.69
N GLY A 89 -22.94 -0.54 -2.91
CA GLY A 89 -21.80 -1.42 -2.75
C GLY A 89 -20.60 -1.01 -3.60
N VAL A 90 -20.80 -0.64 -4.86
CA VAL A 90 -19.75 -0.09 -5.75
C VAL A 90 -19.14 1.18 -5.16
N SER A 91 -19.99 2.12 -4.73
CA SER A 91 -19.52 3.38 -4.17
C SER A 91 -18.75 3.17 -2.87
N ALA A 92 -19.26 2.32 -1.98
CA ALA A 92 -18.61 1.98 -0.72
C ALA A 92 -17.27 1.27 -0.92
N TYR A 93 -17.21 0.30 -1.83
CA TYR A 93 -15.97 -0.39 -2.20
C TYR A 93 -14.92 0.58 -2.72
N ASN A 94 -15.27 1.42 -3.70
CA ASN A 94 -14.31 2.35 -4.29
C ASN A 94 -13.79 3.38 -3.26
N THR A 95 -14.67 3.92 -2.41
CA THR A 95 -14.33 4.96 -1.46
C THR A 95 -13.58 4.43 -0.23
N PHE A 96 -14.04 3.33 0.34
CA PHE A 96 -13.55 2.89 1.66
C PHE A 96 -12.60 1.69 1.60
N ALA A 97 -12.74 0.82 0.63
CA ALA A 97 -11.86 -0.34 0.50
C ALA A 97 -10.70 -0.08 -0.47
N MET A 98 -10.99 0.22 -1.75
CA MET A 98 -9.98 0.35 -2.79
C MET A 98 -9.02 1.52 -2.54
N SER A 99 -9.47 2.61 -1.93
CA SER A 99 -8.62 3.75 -1.58
C SER A 99 -7.41 3.39 -0.71
N VAL A 100 -7.46 2.28 0.04
CA VAL A 100 -6.34 1.81 0.86
C VAL A 100 -5.17 1.34 0.00
N MET A 101 -5.46 0.78 -1.18
CA MET A 101 -4.44 0.26 -2.10
C MET A 101 -4.03 1.27 -3.16
N GLY A 102 -4.87 2.28 -3.44
CA GLY A 102 -4.68 3.22 -4.55
C GLY A 102 -3.35 3.97 -4.50
N PHE A 103 -2.86 4.32 -3.31
CA PHE A 103 -1.56 4.96 -3.15
C PHE A 103 -0.40 4.02 -3.53
N LEU A 104 -0.44 2.77 -3.07
CA LEU A 104 0.60 1.79 -3.38
C LEU A 104 0.59 1.40 -4.87
N ALA A 105 -0.58 1.29 -5.47
CA ALA A 105 -0.72 0.95 -6.88
C ALA A 105 -0.12 2.02 -7.83
N GLN A 106 0.03 3.26 -7.36
CA GLN A 106 0.73 4.31 -8.10
C GLN A 106 2.26 4.18 -8.02
N LEU A 107 2.78 3.48 -7.03
CA LEU A 107 4.22 3.38 -6.75
C LEU A 107 4.80 2.01 -7.13
N GLU A 108 4.00 0.95 -7.00
CA GLU A 108 4.44 -0.44 -7.24
C GLU A 108 3.33 -1.25 -7.92
N ASN A 109 3.75 -2.19 -8.74
CA ASN A 109 2.83 -3.17 -9.30
C ASN A 109 2.24 -4.05 -8.18
N PRO A 110 0.92 -4.32 -8.21
CA PRO A 110 0.27 -5.15 -7.20
C PRO A 110 0.77 -6.59 -7.27
N PRO A 111 1.17 -7.19 -6.14
CA PRO A 111 1.58 -8.58 -6.10
C PRO A 111 0.37 -9.51 -6.29
N LYS A 112 0.63 -10.77 -6.65
CA LYS A 112 -0.41 -11.79 -6.86
C LYS A 112 -1.37 -11.92 -5.68
N LEU A 113 -0.87 -11.76 -4.46
CA LEU A 113 -1.70 -11.81 -3.24
C LEU A 113 -2.72 -10.66 -3.20
N ALA A 114 -2.32 -9.44 -3.57
CA ALA A 114 -3.23 -8.29 -3.62
C ALA A 114 -4.32 -8.48 -4.69
N LEU A 115 -3.95 -9.00 -5.87
CA LEU A 115 -4.91 -9.32 -6.94
C LEU A 115 -5.89 -10.44 -6.55
N ALA A 116 -5.44 -11.44 -5.83
CA ALA A 116 -6.30 -12.49 -5.29
C ALA A 116 -7.27 -11.95 -4.23
N ALA A 117 -6.79 -11.05 -3.36
CA ALA A 117 -7.62 -10.36 -2.39
C ALA A 117 -8.69 -9.48 -3.07
N GLU A 118 -8.35 -8.77 -4.15
CA GLU A 118 -9.29 -8.01 -4.97
C GLU A 118 -10.40 -8.90 -5.52
N THR A 119 -10.04 -10.01 -6.18
CA THR A 119 -11.01 -10.98 -6.72
C THR A 119 -11.96 -11.50 -5.63
N THR A 120 -11.42 -11.80 -4.45
CA THR A 120 -12.22 -12.27 -3.31
C THR A 120 -13.16 -11.18 -2.79
N ALA A 121 -12.69 -9.94 -2.72
CA ALA A 121 -13.47 -8.79 -2.28
C ALA A 121 -14.62 -8.47 -3.26
N LEU A 122 -14.37 -8.52 -4.56
CA LEU A 122 -15.41 -8.33 -5.61
C LEU A 122 -16.51 -9.36 -5.49
N ARG A 123 -16.18 -10.65 -5.35
CA ARG A 123 -17.17 -11.73 -5.16
C ARG A 123 -18.03 -11.54 -3.92
N LYS A 124 -17.46 -11.02 -2.83
CA LYS A 124 -18.20 -10.70 -1.61
C LYS A 124 -19.09 -9.46 -1.76
N SER A 125 -18.64 -8.48 -2.52
CA SER A 125 -19.36 -7.23 -2.75
C SER A 125 -20.50 -7.35 -3.75
N THR A 126 -20.54 -8.46 -4.52
CA THR A 126 -21.58 -8.78 -5.51
C THR A 126 -22.29 -10.08 -5.15
N PRO A 127 -22.96 -10.16 -3.98
CA PRO A 127 -23.64 -11.38 -3.58
C PRO A 127 -24.82 -11.70 -4.49
N GLY A 128 -24.97 -12.97 -4.86
CA GLY A 128 -26.08 -13.44 -5.69
C GLY A 128 -25.99 -14.94 -5.95
N PRO A 129 -27.02 -15.55 -6.54
CA PRO A 129 -27.04 -16.96 -6.84
C PRO A 129 -26.06 -17.32 -7.97
N GLY A 130 -25.37 -18.46 -7.83
CA GLY A 130 -24.62 -19.08 -8.95
C GLY A 130 -23.46 -18.23 -9.50
N GLN A 131 -22.87 -17.35 -8.72
CA GLN A 131 -21.86 -16.41 -9.22
C GLN A 131 -22.34 -15.65 -10.47
N TRP A 132 -23.52 -15.05 -10.37
CA TRP A 132 -24.26 -14.36 -11.44
C TRP A 132 -23.45 -13.28 -12.19
N ILE A 133 -22.33 -12.82 -11.61
CA ILE A 133 -21.40 -11.85 -12.19
C ILE A 133 -19.96 -12.32 -11.93
N ILE A 134 -19.13 -12.26 -12.92
CA ILE A 134 -17.70 -12.52 -12.77
C ILE A 134 -16.94 -11.24 -12.38
N PRO A 135 -15.76 -11.35 -11.72
CA PRO A 135 -14.99 -10.17 -11.31
C PRO A 135 -14.66 -9.23 -12.46
N GLU A 136 -14.43 -9.76 -13.64
CA GLU A 136 -14.12 -9.00 -14.85
C GLU A 136 -15.28 -8.08 -15.27
N ASP A 137 -16.51 -8.52 -15.15
CA ASP A 137 -17.70 -7.71 -15.48
C ASP A 137 -17.91 -6.57 -14.47
N CYS A 138 -17.42 -6.73 -13.22
CA CYS A 138 -17.52 -5.71 -12.19
C CYS A 138 -16.82 -4.40 -12.57
N TRP A 139 -15.82 -4.47 -13.43
CA TRP A 139 -15.09 -3.29 -13.90
C TRP A 139 -15.82 -2.54 -15.01
N PHE A 140 -16.83 -3.17 -15.63
CA PHE A 140 -17.60 -2.63 -16.76
C PHE A 140 -19.09 -2.47 -16.46
N LEU A 141 -19.47 -2.38 -15.17
CA LEU A 141 -20.89 -2.27 -14.76
C LEU A 141 -21.60 -1.06 -15.35
N LYS A 142 -20.88 0.04 -15.53
CA LYS A 142 -21.42 1.24 -16.14
C LYS A 142 -21.84 0.98 -17.59
N GLU A 143 -20.97 0.34 -18.35
CA GLU A 143 -21.15 0.06 -19.77
C GLU A 143 -22.14 -1.06 -20.02
N GLN A 144 -22.08 -2.13 -19.21
CA GLN A 144 -22.87 -3.34 -19.43
C GLN A 144 -24.24 -3.32 -18.76
N LEU A 145 -24.33 -2.74 -17.56
CA LEU A 145 -25.57 -2.76 -16.76
C LEU A 145 -26.15 -1.36 -16.50
N GLY A 146 -25.62 -0.31 -17.14
CA GLY A 146 -26.10 1.06 -16.99
C GLY A 146 -25.95 1.61 -15.58
N GLN A 147 -25.05 1.06 -14.77
CA GLN A 147 -24.76 1.59 -13.43
C GLN A 147 -24.06 2.94 -13.53
N THR A 148 -24.19 3.77 -12.51
CA THR A 148 -23.52 5.09 -12.47
C THR A 148 -22.01 4.97 -12.34
N LYS A 149 -21.51 3.88 -11.72
CA LYS A 149 -20.10 3.62 -11.47
C LYS A 149 -19.79 2.14 -11.63
N SER A 150 -18.57 1.83 -12.05
CA SER A 150 -17.98 0.48 -12.00
C SER A 150 -17.05 0.34 -10.80
N PHE A 151 -16.72 -0.89 -10.40
CA PHE A 151 -15.67 -1.13 -9.43
C PHE A 151 -14.32 -0.71 -10.00
N VAL A 152 -13.51 -0.05 -9.19
CA VAL A 152 -12.12 0.29 -9.54
C VAL A 152 -11.27 -0.96 -9.42
N SER A 153 -10.38 -1.18 -10.39
CA SER A 153 -9.45 -2.31 -10.41
C SER A 153 -8.03 -1.90 -10.03
N LEU A 154 -7.27 -2.84 -9.48
CA LEU A 154 -5.81 -2.73 -9.32
C LEU A 154 -5.04 -3.03 -10.61
N ARG A 155 -5.72 -3.55 -11.65
CA ARG A 155 -5.09 -3.96 -12.91
C ARG A 155 -5.06 -2.87 -13.98
N PHE A 156 -5.82 -1.79 -13.78
CA PHE A 156 -5.98 -0.69 -14.73
C PHE A 156 -5.77 0.66 -14.08
#